data_f39d88fae229b7d7b2e5614b554fa9bc
#
_entry.id   f39d88fae229b7d7b2e5614b554fa9bc
#
_cell.length_a   1.000
_cell.length_b   1.000
_cell.length_c   1.000
_cell.angle_alpha   90.00
_cell.angle_beta   90.00
_cell.angle_gamma   90.00
#
_symmetry.space_group_name_H-M   'P 1'
#
loop_
_entity.id
_entity.type
_entity.pdbx_description
1 polymer ?
#
loop_
_entity_poly.entity_id
_entity_poly.type
_entity_poly.pdbx_seq_one_letter_code
_entity_poly.pdbx_strand_id
1 'polypeptide(L)'
;MRLNGYVHYGSQYNNAFWDGGQMVFGDGDGVLFTDFTKSLDVIAHELTHGVTEFTAGLDYHNQSGALNESISDVFGSLVKQWSKKQTADQADWLIGAEVFTPDIDADALRSMKAPGKAYNSPAIGRDPQPDHMSKYVHLPDTDNGDSGGVHINSGIPNRAFYLTATAIGGFAWDAPGHIWYATLQASSAQTNFQEFADATFLKAGQIYGSQSAEQQAVLLAWKEVGIRISGARALAGTTTRMRRPPATAASNGHDDEAADVLRRIEQLSSELSMLAKEVASVRSKPH
;
A
#
# COMPACT_ATOMS: atom_id res chain seq x y z
N MET A 1 -13.80 15.70 -6.82
CA MET A 1 -12.38 16.06 -6.96
C MET A 1 -11.92 15.69 -8.37
N ARG A 2 -11.12 16.51 -9.05
CA ARG A 2 -10.56 16.17 -10.36
C ARG A 2 -9.16 15.59 -10.12
N LEU A 3 -8.90 14.39 -10.62
CA LEU A 3 -7.56 13.79 -10.63
C LEU A 3 -6.84 14.23 -11.92
N ASN A 4 -5.64 14.73 -11.79
CA ASN A 4 -4.78 15.11 -12.90
C ASN A 4 -3.54 14.19 -12.91
N GLY A 5 -3.14 13.76 -14.11
CA GLY A 5 -1.87 13.08 -14.35
C GLY A 5 -1.10 13.83 -15.43
N TYR A 6 0.13 14.16 -15.16
CA TYR A 6 1.07 14.72 -16.12
C TYR A 6 2.04 13.64 -16.59
N VAL A 7 2.08 13.37 -17.88
CA VAL A 7 2.94 12.35 -18.49
C VAL A 7 4.01 13.00 -19.34
N HIS A 8 5.03 12.24 -19.74
CA HIS A 8 6.18 12.72 -20.51
C HIS A 8 6.95 13.84 -19.79
N TYR A 9 7.11 13.68 -18.47
CA TYR A 9 7.82 14.67 -17.67
C TYR A 9 9.32 14.58 -17.88
N GLY A 10 9.94 15.72 -18.19
CA GLY A 10 11.39 15.82 -18.39
C GLY A 10 11.88 15.07 -19.64
N SER A 11 13.18 14.82 -19.68
CA SER A 11 13.82 14.00 -20.72
C SER A 11 14.56 12.87 -20.03
N GLN A 12 14.28 11.62 -20.42
CA GLN A 12 14.88 10.43 -19.80
C GLN A 12 14.71 10.40 -18.27
N TYR A 13 13.55 10.85 -17.80
CA TYR A 13 13.27 10.95 -16.37
C TYR A 13 12.84 9.59 -15.81
N ASN A 14 13.69 9.04 -14.93
CA ASN A 14 13.57 7.70 -14.36
C ASN A 14 12.79 7.70 -13.05
N ASN A 15 11.62 8.36 -12.99
CA ASN A 15 10.79 8.39 -11.78
C ASN A 15 9.34 8.76 -12.10
N ALA A 16 8.49 8.59 -11.08
CA ALA A 16 7.15 9.18 -10.96
C ALA A 16 7.06 9.86 -9.58
N PHE A 17 6.15 10.81 -9.40
CA PHE A 17 5.93 11.46 -8.12
C PHE A 17 4.57 12.15 -8.03
N TRP A 18 4.07 12.33 -6.81
CA TRP A 18 3.00 13.22 -6.46
C TRP A 18 3.56 14.61 -6.12
N ASP A 19 3.03 15.70 -6.69
CA ASP A 19 3.55 17.07 -6.50
C ASP A 19 2.72 17.93 -5.53
N GLY A 20 1.79 17.31 -4.79
CA GLY A 20 0.82 18.01 -3.91
C GLY A 20 -0.51 18.34 -4.58
N GLY A 21 -0.65 18.13 -5.88
CA GLY A 21 -1.87 18.44 -6.63
C GLY A 21 -2.17 17.51 -7.80
N GLN A 22 -1.17 16.78 -8.27
CA GLN A 22 -1.27 15.86 -9.41
C GLN A 22 -0.18 14.79 -9.37
N MET A 23 -0.42 13.70 -10.08
CA MET A 23 0.58 12.68 -10.34
C MET A 23 1.45 13.10 -11.55
N VAL A 24 2.75 12.86 -11.49
CA VAL A 24 3.72 13.18 -12.54
C VAL A 24 4.52 11.92 -12.90
N PHE A 25 4.67 11.63 -14.20
CA PHE A 25 5.29 10.41 -14.69
C PHE A 25 6.32 10.70 -15.76
N GLY A 26 7.53 10.14 -15.60
CA GLY A 26 8.56 10.10 -16.63
C GLY A 26 8.41 8.92 -17.58
N ASP A 27 9.07 9.03 -18.74
CA ASP A 27 9.09 7.98 -19.77
C ASP A 27 10.24 6.97 -19.59
N GLY A 28 11.06 7.18 -18.55
CA GLY A 28 12.30 6.43 -18.39
C GLY A 28 13.38 6.84 -19.37
N ASP A 29 14.58 6.28 -19.21
CA ASP A 29 15.73 6.54 -20.09
C ASP A 29 15.82 5.58 -21.30
N GLY A 30 14.93 4.57 -21.35
CA GLY A 30 14.95 3.53 -22.36
C GLY A 30 16.12 2.54 -22.22
N VAL A 31 16.94 2.67 -21.18
CA VAL A 31 18.09 1.80 -20.87
C VAL A 31 17.82 0.99 -19.62
N LEU A 32 17.54 1.65 -18.50
CA LEU A 32 17.17 1.00 -17.23
C LEU A 32 15.65 0.89 -17.10
N PHE A 33 14.95 1.98 -17.42
CA PHE A 33 13.52 2.10 -17.22
C PHE A 33 12.77 2.43 -18.50
N THR A 34 11.54 1.92 -18.58
CA THR A 34 10.52 2.31 -19.55
C THR A 34 9.54 3.30 -18.92
N ASP A 35 8.42 3.60 -19.61
CA ASP A 35 7.41 4.53 -19.10
C ASP A 35 6.84 4.07 -17.75
N PHE A 36 6.85 4.92 -16.75
CA PHE A 36 6.34 4.62 -15.40
C PHE A 36 4.82 4.43 -15.37
N THR A 37 4.10 4.93 -16.37
CA THR A 37 2.66 4.71 -16.55
C THR A 37 2.29 3.30 -17.00
N LYS A 38 3.25 2.43 -17.33
CA LYS A 38 2.98 1.02 -17.66
C LYS A 38 2.56 0.20 -16.45
N SER A 39 2.95 0.62 -15.26
CA SER A 39 2.70 -0.11 -14.02
C SER A 39 1.53 0.48 -13.24
N LEU A 40 0.42 -0.26 -13.17
CA LEU A 40 -0.79 0.19 -12.50
C LEU A 40 -0.57 0.43 -11.00
N ASP A 41 0.27 -0.38 -10.37
CA ASP A 41 0.64 -0.21 -8.97
C ASP A 41 1.45 1.06 -8.73
N VAL A 42 2.31 1.48 -9.67
CA VAL A 42 3.02 2.77 -9.59
C VAL A 42 2.06 3.94 -9.73
N ILE A 43 1.13 3.89 -10.68
CA ILE A 43 0.10 4.95 -10.83
C ILE A 43 -0.72 5.09 -9.54
N ALA A 44 -1.14 3.97 -8.95
CA ALA A 44 -1.92 3.98 -7.72
C ALA A 44 -1.06 4.36 -6.50
N HIS A 45 0.25 4.07 -6.49
CA HIS A 45 1.21 4.52 -5.49
C HIS A 45 1.27 6.05 -5.44
N GLU A 46 1.46 6.71 -6.59
CA GLU A 46 1.50 8.17 -6.65
C GLU A 46 0.18 8.82 -6.21
N LEU A 47 -0.95 8.26 -6.63
CA LEU A 47 -2.26 8.72 -6.17
C LEU A 47 -2.42 8.57 -4.66
N THR A 48 -1.84 7.52 -4.07
CA THR A 48 -1.95 7.24 -2.64
C THR A 48 -1.14 8.22 -1.80
N HIS A 49 -0.05 8.80 -2.31
CA HIS A 49 0.59 9.93 -1.63
C HIS A 49 -0.38 11.08 -1.41
N GLY A 50 -1.20 11.41 -2.42
CA GLY A 50 -2.28 12.40 -2.26
C GLY A 50 -3.33 11.98 -1.23
N VAL A 51 -3.72 10.69 -1.20
CA VAL A 51 -4.64 10.19 -0.15
C VAL A 51 -4.02 10.35 1.24
N THR A 52 -2.75 10.00 1.40
CA THR A 52 -2.02 10.12 2.67
C THR A 52 -1.89 11.56 3.12
N GLU A 53 -1.58 12.49 2.20
CA GLU A 53 -1.48 13.93 2.47
C GLU A 53 -2.79 14.50 3.02
N PHE A 54 -3.94 14.12 2.41
CA PHE A 54 -5.25 14.62 2.82
C PHE A 54 -5.93 13.78 3.93
N THR A 55 -5.23 12.80 4.51
CA THR A 55 -5.71 12.01 5.65
C THR A 55 -4.82 12.18 6.86
N ALA A 56 -3.80 11.35 7.02
CA ALA A 56 -2.86 11.41 8.15
C ALA A 56 -1.84 12.54 8.01
N GLY A 57 -1.52 12.96 6.78
CA GLY A 57 -0.47 13.94 6.49
C GLY A 57 0.89 13.50 6.99
N LEU A 58 1.24 12.20 6.82
CA LEU A 58 2.52 11.65 7.30
C LEU A 58 3.71 12.46 6.77
N ASP A 59 4.52 13.00 7.67
CA ASP A 59 5.75 13.73 7.35
C ASP A 59 6.69 12.85 6.53
N TYR A 60 7.20 13.37 5.40
CA TYR A 60 7.99 12.60 4.46
C TYR A 60 9.47 12.49 4.90
N HIS A 61 9.68 12.05 6.16
CA HIS A 61 10.99 11.89 6.80
C HIS A 61 11.04 10.65 7.69
N ASN A 62 12.17 9.96 7.72
CA ASN A 62 12.43 8.85 8.64
C ASN A 62 11.30 7.79 8.64
N GLN A 63 10.81 7.37 9.82
CA GLN A 63 9.78 6.31 9.91
C GLN A 63 8.41 6.77 9.42
N SER A 64 8.01 8.01 9.62
CA SER A 64 6.75 8.53 9.10
C SER A 64 6.75 8.58 7.58
N GLY A 65 7.86 8.99 6.97
CA GLY A 65 8.05 8.95 5.52
C GLY A 65 8.10 7.52 4.98
N ALA A 66 8.75 6.61 5.67
CA ALA A 66 8.75 5.19 5.30
C ALA A 66 7.36 4.53 5.43
N LEU A 67 6.51 5.00 6.36
CA LEU A 67 5.09 4.62 6.40
C LEU A 67 4.32 5.21 5.22
N ASN A 68 4.57 6.46 4.85
CA ASN A 68 3.96 7.10 3.68
C ASN A 68 4.25 6.28 2.41
N GLU A 69 5.52 5.89 2.20
CA GLU A 69 5.94 5.01 1.12
C GLU A 69 5.26 3.63 1.17
N SER A 70 5.24 3.01 2.36
CA SER A 70 4.60 1.70 2.52
C SER A 70 3.09 1.75 2.27
N ILE A 71 2.39 2.76 2.73
CA ILE A 71 0.95 2.96 2.47
C ILE A 71 0.72 3.09 0.96
N SER A 72 1.58 3.82 0.26
CA SER A 72 1.52 3.98 -1.19
C SER A 72 1.75 2.64 -1.91
N ASP A 73 2.73 1.84 -1.49
CA ASP A 73 2.95 0.48 -2.02
C ASP A 73 1.79 -0.46 -1.71
N VAL A 74 1.26 -0.41 -0.49
CA VAL A 74 0.09 -1.24 -0.09
C VAL A 74 -1.08 -0.98 -1.00
N PHE A 75 -1.52 0.28 -1.14
CA PHE A 75 -2.69 0.59 -1.96
C PHE A 75 -2.39 0.45 -3.46
N GLY A 76 -1.16 0.70 -3.90
CA GLY A 76 -0.70 0.37 -5.25
C GLY A 76 -0.89 -1.12 -5.56
N SER A 77 -0.39 -1.99 -4.68
CA SER A 77 -0.57 -3.43 -4.79
C SER A 77 -2.04 -3.84 -4.76
N LEU A 78 -2.85 -3.25 -3.86
CA LEU A 78 -4.28 -3.57 -3.77
C LEU A 78 -5.04 -3.21 -5.05
N VAL A 79 -4.76 -2.07 -5.68
CA VAL A 79 -5.37 -1.67 -6.96
C VAL A 79 -4.97 -2.65 -8.07
N LYS A 80 -3.70 -3.05 -8.15
CA LYS A 80 -3.24 -4.07 -9.11
C LYS A 80 -3.94 -5.41 -8.89
N GLN A 81 -3.99 -5.90 -7.65
CA GLN A 81 -4.67 -7.14 -7.29
C GLN A 81 -6.16 -7.10 -7.63
N TRP A 82 -6.83 -5.97 -7.30
CA TRP A 82 -8.24 -5.77 -7.60
C TRP A 82 -8.50 -5.80 -9.11
N SER A 83 -7.68 -5.14 -9.90
CA SER A 83 -7.81 -5.13 -11.37
C SER A 83 -7.65 -6.53 -11.98
N LYS A 84 -6.75 -7.34 -11.41
CA LYS A 84 -6.47 -8.72 -11.85
C LYS A 84 -7.37 -9.77 -11.16
N LYS A 85 -8.23 -9.35 -10.22
CA LYS A 85 -9.10 -10.24 -9.41
C LYS A 85 -8.31 -11.32 -8.65
N GLN A 86 -7.12 -10.99 -8.16
CA GLN A 86 -6.23 -11.90 -7.46
C GLN A 86 -6.51 -11.90 -5.96
N THR A 87 -6.54 -13.09 -5.36
CA THR A 87 -6.48 -13.26 -3.90
C THR A 87 -5.05 -13.06 -3.39
N ALA A 88 -4.87 -12.89 -2.07
CA ALA A 88 -3.59 -12.64 -1.45
C ALA A 88 -2.53 -13.73 -1.74
N ASP A 89 -2.95 -14.98 -1.93
CA ASP A 89 -2.08 -16.11 -2.28
C ASP A 89 -1.74 -16.17 -3.78
N GLN A 90 -2.53 -15.52 -4.64
CA GLN A 90 -2.33 -15.45 -6.09
C GLN A 90 -1.50 -14.25 -6.52
N ALA A 91 -1.44 -13.21 -5.70
CA ALA A 91 -0.72 -11.98 -6.01
C ALA A 91 0.80 -12.18 -6.00
N ASP A 92 1.48 -11.45 -6.88
CA ASP A 92 2.95 -11.46 -6.98
C ASP A 92 3.62 -10.67 -5.85
N TRP A 93 2.93 -9.69 -5.28
CA TRP A 93 3.44 -8.78 -4.26
C TRP A 93 4.66 -7.95 -4.69
N LEU A 94 4.76 -7.72 -5.98
CA LEU A 94 5.76 -6.89 -6.61
C LEU A 94 5.20 -5.49 -6.88
N ILE A 95 6.05 -4.48 -6.76
CA ILE A 95 5.75 -3.08 -7.08
C ILE A 95 6.63 -2.64 -8.24
N GLY A 96 6.03 -2.12 -9.30
CA GLY A 96 6.75 -1.63 -10.47
C GLY A 96 7.47 -2.74 -11.26
N ALA A 97 6.86 -3.92 -11.40
CA ALA A 97 7.43 -5.02 -12.18
C ALA A 97 7.55 -4.68 -13.67
N GLU A 98 6.68 -3.80 -14.17
CA GLU A 98 6.60 -3.45 -15.59
C GLU A 98 7.47 -2.24 -15.99
N VAL A 99 8.17 -1.60 -15.03
CA VAL A 99 8.93 -0.36 -15.33
C VAL A 99 10.37 -0.60 -15.81
N PHE A 100 10.96 -1.77 -15.57
CA PHE A 100 12.28 -2.07 -16.10
C PHE A 100 12.25 -2.40 -17.59
N THR A 101 13.36 -2.07 -18.29
CA THR A 101 13.56 -2.55 -19.65
C THR A 101 13.81 -4.06 -19.64
N PRO A 102 13.56 -4.78 -20.76
CA PRO A 102 13.81 -6.22 -20.84
C PRO A 102 15.27 -6.64 -20.64
N ASP A 103 16.21 -5.70 -20.76
CA ASP A 103 17.64 -5.96 -20.61
C ASP A 103 18.11 -5.92 -19.14
N ILE A 104 17.24 -5.52 -18.24
CA ILE A 104 17.54 -5.44 -16.81
C ILE A 104 17.05 -6.69 -16.08
N ASP A 105 17.97 -7.41 -15.46
CA ASP A 105 17.67 -8.57 -14.62
C ASP A 105 17.16 -8.11 -13.24
N ALA A 106 15.87 -7.84 -13.19
CA ALA A 106 15.17 -7.40 -11.99
C ALA A 106 13.69 -7.84 -12.06
N ASP A 107 13.16 -8.33 -10.96
CA ASP A 107 11.75 -8.71 -10.87
C ASP A 107 10.83 -7.48 -10.77
N ALA A 108 11.24 -6.46 -10.02
CA ALA A 108 10.46 -5.25 -9.77
C ALA A 108 11.31 -4.18 -9.05
N LEU A 109 10.74 -2.99 -8.86
CA LEU A 109 11.35 -1.94 -8.01
C LEU A 109 11.44 -2.39 -6.54
N ARG A 110 10.39 -3.03 -6.03
CA ARG A 110 10.29 -3.53 -4.64
C ARG A 110 9.51 -4.84 -4.58
N SER A 111 9.77 -5.62 -3.53
CA SER A 111 8.99 -6.82 -3.20
C SER A 111 8.43 -6.74 -1.79
N MET A 112 7.12 -6.62 -1.64
CA MET A 112 6.46 -6.63 -0.33
C MET A 112 6.57 -7.99 0.37
N LYS A 113 6.60 -9.07 -0.41
CA LYS A 113 6.79 -10.45 0.07
C LYS A 113 8.18 -10.68 0.62
N ALA A 114 9.18 -10.15 -0.05
CA ALA A 114 10.59 -10.41 0.26
C ALA A 114 11.43 -9.14 0.04
N PRO A 115 11.31 -8.11 0.91
CA PRO A 115 12.14 -6.92 0.82
C PRO A 115 13.63 -7.30 0.80
N GLY A 116 14.40 -6.63 -0.05
CA GLY A 116 15.81 -6.94 -0.30
C GLY A 116 16.05 -8.02 -1.35
N LYS A 117 15.00 -8.44 -2.09
CA LYS A 117 15.05 -9.51 -3.07
C LYS A 117 14.45 -9.14 -4.44
N ALA A 118 13.96 -7.93 -4.63
CA ALA A 118 13.35 -7.52 -5.89
C ALA A 118 14.34 -7.50 -7.05
N TYR A 119 15.61 -7.24 -6.79
CA TYR A 119 16.67 -7.28 -7.79
C TYR A 119 18.04 -7.53 -7.17
N ASN A 120 18.95 -8.08 -7.99
CA ASN A 120 20.38 -8.19 -7.69
C ASN A 120 21.13 -8.21 -9.04
N SER A 121 21.31 -7.05 -9.63
CA SER A 121 21.82 -6.87 -10.99
C SER A 121 23.07 -5.99 -11.00
N PRO A 122 24.07 -6.32 -11.83
CA PRO A 122 25.24 -5.46 -11.99
C PRO A 122 24.91 -4.03 -12.45
N ALA A 123 23.79 -3.84 -13.15
CA ALA A 123 23.39 -2.54 -13.69
C ALA A 123 22.83 -1.60 -12.64
N ILE A 124 22.07 -2.11 -11.67
CA ILE A 124 21.34 -1.32 -10.67
C ILE A 124 21.69 -1.68 -9.23
N GLY A 125 22.60 -2.63 -9.01
CA GLY A 125 23.00 -3.09 -7.68
C GLY A 125 22.02 -4.10 -7.08
N ARG A 126 21.92 -4.08 -5.75
CA ARG A 126 21.07 -4.97 -4.97
C ARG A 126 19.98 -4.16 -4.28
N ASP A 127 18.77 -4.71 -4.22
CA ASP A 127 17.66 -4.19 -3.44
C ASP A 127 18.09 -3.95 -1.96
N PRO A 128 18.08 -2.68 -1.49
CA PRO A 128 18.57 -2.33 -0.16
C PRO A 128 17.52 -2.50 0.94
N GLN A 129 16.27 -2.84 0.61
CA GLN A 129 15.18 -2.82 1.56
C GLN A 129 15.34 -3.88 2.68
N PRO A 130 15.23 -3.49 3.96
CA PRO A 130 15.18 -4.43 5.07
C PRO A 130 13.79 -5.09 5.20
N ASP A 131 13.80 -6.36 5.61
CA ASP A 131 12.61 -7.15 5.88
C ASP A 131 12.25 -7.26 7.37
N HIS A 132 13.06 -6.63 8.25
CA HIS A 132 12.93 -6.74 9.70
C HIS A 132 13.53 -5.53 10.40
N MET A 133 12.94 -5.11 11.53
CA MET A 133 13.34 -3.91 12.28
C MET A 133 14.81 -3.94 12.76
N SER A 134 15.37 -5.12 13.03
CA SER A 134 16.79 -5.23 13.39
C SER A 134 17.76 -4.88 12.27
N LYS A 135 17.26 -4.72 11.06
CA LYS A 135 18.02 -4.34 9.87
C LYS A 135 17.65 -2.92 9.38
N TYR A 136 16.93 -2.16 10.20
CA TYR A 136 16.58 -0.77 9.88
C TYR A 136 17.82 0.02 9.49
N VAL A 137 17.74 0.75 8.37
CA VAL A 137 18.86 1.49 7.81
C VAL A 137 18.80 2.93 8.27
N HIS A 138 19.83 3.38 8.99
CA HIS A 138 19.94 4.75 9.46
C HIS A 138 20.69 5.60 8.43
N LEU A 139 19.95 6.42 7.68
CA LEU A 139 20.50 7.38 6.73
C LEU A 139 20.30 8.81 7.24
N PRO A 140 21.07 9.78 6.75
CA PRO A 140 20.85 11.19 7.03
C PRO A 140 19.47 11.64 6.56
N ASP A 141 18.83 12.49 7.33
CA ASP A 141 17.55 13.12 6.97
C ASP A 141 17.80 14.30 6.03
N THR A 142 18.16 13.98 4.80
CA THR A 142 18.49 14.89 3.69
C THR A 142 18.09 14.23 2.37
N ASP A 143 17.99 14.98 1.29
CA ASP A 143 17.70 14.46 -0.05
C ASP A 143 18.67 13.33 -0.47
N ASN A 144 19.98 13.50 -0.23
CA ASN A 144 20.97 12.48 -0.54
C ASN A 144 20.92 11.26 0.38
N GLY A 145 20.24 11.37 1.51
CA GLY A 145 20.00 10.29 2.46
C GLY A 145 18.58 9.71 2.35
N ASP A 146 17.88 9.96 1.23
CA ASP A 146 16.53 9.48 1.03
C ASP A 146 15.59 9.91 2.17
N SER A 147 15.70 11.16 2.64
CA SER A 147 14.95 11.74 3.77
C SER A 147 14.93 10.82 5.01
N GLY A 148 16.09 10.23 5.35
CA GLY A 148 16.23 9.24 6.43
C GLY A 148 15.92 7.81 5.99
N GLY A 149 15.97 7.51 4.69
CA GLY A 149 15.77 6.17 4.12
C GLY A 149 14.31 5.78 3.96
N VAL A 150 13.45 6.70 3.51
CA VAL A 150 11.99 6.46 3.40
C VAL A 150 11.66 5.33 2.42
N HIS A 151 12.26 5.32 1.21
CA HIS A 151 12.02 4.25 0.23
C HIS A 151 12.67 2.93 0.64
N ILE A 152 13.73 2.98 1.45
CA ILE A 152 14.45 1.79 1.91
C ILE A 152 13.69 1.12 3.04
N ASN A 153 13.40 1.87 4.12
CA ASN A 153 12.81 1.31 5.33
C ASN A 153 11.31 0.96 5.20
N SER A 154 10.65 1.42 4.13
CA SER A 154 9.28 1.02 3.78
C SER A 154 9.12 -0.49 3.58
N GLY A 155 10.22 -1.22 3.32
CA GLY A 155 10.21 -2.67 3.22
C GLY A 155 9.72 -3.37 4.49
N ILE A 156 9.98 -2.81 5.68
CA ILE A 156 9.55 -3.39 6.97
C ILE A 156 8.02 -3.40 7.11
N PRO A 157 7.30 -2.25 7.01
CA PRO A 157 5.84 -2.24 7.06
C PRO A 157 5.19 -2.89 5.82
N ASN A 158 5.81 -2.86 4.64
CA ASN A 158 5.36 -3.61 3.47
C ASN A 158 5.28 -5.11 3.75
N ARG A 159 6.32 -5.67 4.36
CA ARG A 159 6.33 -7.08 4.76
C ARG A 159 5.27 -7.38 5.82
N ALA A 160 5.06 -6.49 6.78
CA ALA A 160 4.00 -6.67 7.78
C ALA A 160 2.61 -6.73 7.13
N PHE A 161 2.32 -5.88 6.14
CA PHE A 161 1.09 -5.97 5.37
C PHE A 161 0.94 -7.28 4.61
N TYR A 162 1.98 -7.68 3.84
CA TYR A 162 2.00 -8.95 3.12
C TYR A 162 1.68 -10.14 4.05
N LEU A 163 2.36 -10.21 5.19
CA LEU A 163 2.15 -11.29 6.17
C LEU A 163 0.73 -11.28 6.74
N THR A 164 0.19 -10.10 7.04
CA THR A 164 -1.19 -9.95 7.50
C THR A 164 -2.18 -10.44 6.44
N ALA A 165 -2.04 -9.95 5.20
CA ALA A 165 -2.95 -10.27 4.11
C ALA A 165 -2.94 -11.77 3.77
N THR A 166 -1.77 -12.39 3.72
CA THR A 166 -1.63 -13.82 3.44
C THR A 166 -2.11 -14.71 4.60
N ALA A 167 -1.98 -14.25 5.84
CA ALA A 167 -2.50 -14.97 7.01
C ALA A 167 -4.02 -14.93 7.09
N ILE A 168 -4.65 -13.81 6.75
CA ILE A 168 -6.11 -13.68 6.68
C ILE A 168 -6.65 -14.45 5.47
N GLY A 169 -5.98 -14.35 4.31
CA GLY A 169 -6.42 -14.97 3.05
C GLY A 169 -7.54 -14.18 2.36
N GLY A 170 -8.08 -14.73 1.28
CA GLY A 170 -9.08 -14.04 0.47
C GLY A 170 -8.49 -12.84 -0.27
N PHE A 171 -9.26 -11.79 -0.43
CA PHE A 171 -8.82 -10.58 -1.11
C PHE A 171 -8.12 -9.63 -0.14
N ALA A 172 -6.91 -9.18 -0.48
CA ALA A 172 -6.14 -8.30 0.39
C ALA A 172 -6.75 -6.88 0.53
N TRP A 173 -7.59 -6.45 -0.40
CA TRP A 173 -8.32 -5.18 -0.31
C TRP A 173 -9.52 -5.21 0.64
N ASP A 174 -9.99 -6.41 1.06
CA ASP A 174 -11.04 -6.57 2.06
C ASP A 174 -10.48 -6.31 3.47
N ALA A 175 -10.48 -7.29 4.36
CA ALA A 175 -10.11 -7.09 5.75
C ALA A 175 -8.71 -6.45 5.94
N PRO A 176 -7.63 -6.89 5.26
CA PRO A 176 -6.32 -6.24 5.41
C PRO A 176 -6.33 -4.78 4.97
N GLY A 177 -6.89 -4.49 3.80
CA GLY A 177 -6.98 -3.12 3.26
C GLY A 177 -7.81 -2.20 4.15
N HIS A 178 -8.95 -2.67 4.66
CA HIS A 178 -9.80 -1.91 5.59
C HIS A 178 -9.06 -1.59 6.90
N ILE A 179 -8.31 -2.54 7.47
CA ILE A 179 -7.52 -2.31 8.68
C ILE A 179 -6.48 -1.22 8.45
N TRP A 180 -5.70 -1.31 7.35
CA TRP A 180 -4.66 -0.33 7.02
C TRP A 180 -5.24 1.05 6.75
N TYR A 181 -6.33 1.15 6.01
CA TYR A 181 -6.99 2.42 5.75
C TYR A 181 -7.55 3.07 7.02
N ALA A 182 -8.24 2.29 7.87
CA ALA A 182 -8.74 2.78 9.14
C ALA A 182 -7.58 3.22 10.08
N THR A 183 -6.42 2.58 9.97
CA THR A 183 -5.22 2.96 10.72
C THR A 183 -4.64 4.26 10.18
N LEU A 184 -4.51 4.41 8.85
CA LEU A 184 -4.08 5.65 8.22
C LEU A 184 -4.94 6.83 8.66
N GLN A 185 -6.27 6.67 8.66
CA GLN A 185 -7.21 7.71 9.12
C GLN A 185 -7.05 8.10 10.60
N ALA A 186 -6.50 7.21 11.43
CA ALA A 186 -6.26 7.43 12.84
C ALA A 186 -4.81 7.85 13.17
N SER A 187 -3.95 7.88 12.17
CA SER A 187 -2.55 8.29 12.29
C SER A 187 -2.41 9.82 12.25
N SER A 188 -1.25 10.30 12.65
CA SER A 188 -0.84 11.71 12.61
C SER A 188 0.45 11.86 11.81
N ALA A 189 0.83 13.10 11.51
CA ALA A 189 2.00 13.41 10.69
C ALA A 189 3.30 12.72 11.14
N GLN A 190 3.50 12.54 12.44
CA GLN A 190 4.72 12.00 13.01
C GLN A 190 4.59 10.54 13.47
N THR A 191 3.53 9.84 13.08
CA THR A 191 3.32 8.43 13.42
C THR A 191 4.53 7.59 12.99
N ASN A 192 5.13 6.86 13.92
CA ASN A 192 6.24 5.94 13.71
C ASN A 192 5.77 4.49 13.55
N PHE A 193 6.69 3.56 13.26
CA PHE A 193 6.37 2.16 13.04
C PHE A 193 5.70 1.48 14.23
N GLN A 194 6.13 1.81 15.46
CA GLN A 194 5.54 1.22 16.68
C GLN A 194 4.10 1.70 16.87
N GLU A 195 3.86 2.99 16.73
CA GLU A 195 2.52 3.58 16.86
C GLU A 195 1.58 3.07 15.78
N PHE A 196 2.07 2.94 14.53
CA PHE A 196 1.27 2.39 13.44
C PHE A 196 0.94 0.91 13.66
N ALA A 197 1.89 0.12 14.14
CA ALA A 197 1.68 -1.29 14.50
C ALA A 197 0.62 -1.45 15.60
N ASP A 198 0.72 -0.67 16.66
CA ASP A 198 -0.23 -0.67 17.77
C ASP A 198 -1.64 -0.26 17.30
N ALA A 199 -1.71 0.75 16.41
CA ALA A 199 -2.96 1.22 15.84
C ALA A 199 -3.60 0.18 14.90
N THR A 200 -2.83 -0.52 14.06
CA THR A 200 -3.38 -1.60 13.21
C THR A 200 -3.97 -2.73 14.04
N PHE A 201 -3.31 -3.12 15.12
CA PHE A 201 -3.82 -4.14 16.03
C PHE A 201 -5.13 -3.69 16.71
N LEU A 202 -5.18 -2.43 17.16
CA LEU A 202 -6.40 -1.86 17.76
C LEU A 202 -7.55 -1.80 16.76
N LYS A 203 -7.29 -1.33 15.52
CA LYS A 203 -8.30 -1.24 14.45
C LYS A 203 -8.81 -2.62 14.05
N ALA A 204 -7.95 -3.61 13.90
CA ALA A 204 -8.37 -4.99 13.62
C ALA A 204 -9.34 -5.51 14.70
N GLY A 205 -9.04 -5.27 15.98
CA GLY A 205 -9.93 -5.65 17.09
C GLY A 205 -11.24 -4.86 17.11
N GLN A 206 -11.23 -3.59 16.73
CA GLN A 206 -12.43 -2.74 16.67
C GLN A 206 -13.38 -3.15 15.53
N ILE A 207 -12.84 -3.49 14.37
CA ILE A 207 -13.61 -3.78 13.16
C ILE A 207 -14.08 -5.25 13.14
N TYR A 208 -13.19 -6.18 13.46
CA TYR A 208 -13.46 -7.62 13.32
C TYR A 208 -13.66 -8.36 14.65
N GLY A 209 -13.53 -7.67 15.76
CA GLY A 209 -13.69 -8.21 17.10
C GLY A 209 -12.36 -8.50 17.81
N SER A 210 -12.39 -8.37 19.13
CA SER A 210 -11.23 -8.71 19.97
C SER A 210 -10.90 -10.20 19.84
N GLN A 211 -9.62 -10.51 19.64
CA GLN A 211 -9.09 -11.86 19.43
C GLN A 211 -9.56 -12.54 18.11
N SER A 212 -10.10 -11.77 17.17
CA SER A 212 -10.41 -12.28 15.83
C SER A 212 -9.19 -12.81 15.10
N ALA A 213 -9.41 -13.58 14.03
CA ALA A 213 -8.34 -14.10 13.18
C ALA A 213 -7.53 -12.94 12.54
N GLU A 214 -8.21 -11.85 12.18
CA GLU A 214 -7.61 -10.65 11.60
C GLU A 214 -6.70 -9.94 12.61
N GLN A 215 -7.16 -9.78 13.86
CA GLN A 215 -6.34 -9.18 14.91
C GLN A 215 -5.12 -10.05 15.25
N GLN A 216 -5.28 -11.37 15.24
CA GLN A 216 -4.16 -12.30 15.44
C GLN A 216 -3.16 -12.25 14.29
N ALA A 217 -3.64 -12.16 13.03
CA ALA A 217 -2.80 -12.02 11.87
C ALA A 217 -1.93 -10.75 11.94
N VAL A 218 -2.52 -9.61 12.30
CA VAL A 218 -1.82 -8.35 12.53
C VAL A 218 -0.74 -8.49 13.62
N LEU A 219 -1.10 -9.08 14.77
CA LEU A 219 -0.17 -9.29 15.89
C LEU A 219 1.06 -10.10 15.46
N LEU A 220 0.83 -11.21 14.76
CA LEU A 220 1.90 -12.11 14.33
C LEU A 220 2.76 -11.48 13.23
N ALA A 221 2.15 -10.75 12.30
CA ALA A 221 2.85 -10.06 11.21
C ALA A 221 3.83 -9.01 11.74
N TRP A 222 3.39 -8.12 12.62
CA TRP A 222 4.28 -7.12 13.21
C TRP A 222 5.38 -7.75 14.08
N LYS A 223 5.05 -8.81 14.82
CA LYS A 223 6.06 -9.57 15.58
C LYS A 223 7.12 -10.17 14.65
N GLU A 224 6.72 -10.71 13.50
CA GLU A 224 7.63 -11.33 12.53
C GLU A 224 8.61 -10.33 11.92
N VAL A 225 8.19 -9.07 11.71
CA VAL A 225 9.08 -8.00 11.27
C VAL A 225 9.82 -7.29 12.41
N GLY A 226 9.75 -7.81 13.64
CA GLY A 226 10.52 -7.35 14.78
C GLY A 226 9.88 -6.21 15.60
N ILE A 227 8.60 -5.91 15.40
CA ILE A 227 7.85 -4.90 16.16
C ILE A 227 6.82 -5.60 17.04
N ARG A 228 6.91 -5.42 18.35
CA ARG A 228 5.98 -6.01 19.31
C ARG A 228 4.87 -5.03 19.62
N ILE A 229 3.62 -5.46 19.49
CA ILE A 229 2.45 -4.66 19.85
C ILE A 229 2.47 -4.34 21.34
N SER A 230 2.41 -3.04 21.67
CA SER A 230 2.40 -2.54 23.04
C SER A 230 1.08 -2.94 23.72
N GLY A 231 1.18 -3.54 24.90
CA GLY A 231 0.00 -3.94 25.67
C GLY A 231 -0.77 -5.14 25.15
N ALA A 232 -0.34 -5.78 24.06
CA ALA A 232 -0.85 -7.07 23.68
C ALA A 232 -0.45 -8.07 24.77
N ARG A 233 -1.41 -8.47 25.63
CA ARG A 233 -1.20 -9.63 26.50
C ARG A 233 -0.84 -10.77 25.56
N ALA A 234 0.34 -11.37 25.77
CA ALA A 234 0.67 -12.62 25.16
C ALA A 234 -0.54 -13.53 25.38
N LEU A 235 -1.27 -13.84 24.31
CA LEU A 235 -2.34 -14.82 24.34
C LEU A 235 -1.65 -16.14 24.65
N ALA A 236 -1.53 -16.42 25.93
CA ALA A 236 -0.91 -17.62 26.46
C ALA A 236 -1.76 -18.81 25.99
N GLY A 237 -1.18 -19.58 25.09
CA GLY A 237 -1.49 -20.98 24.93
C GLY A 237 -2.84 -21.32 24.31
N THR A 238 -2.90 -21.30 23.00
CA THR A 238 -3.50 -22.42 22.30
C THR A 238 -2.81 -22.51 20.93
N THR A 239 -1.86 -23.39 20.80
CA THR A 239 -1.37 -23.88 19.52
C THR A 239 -2.47 -24.68 18.85
N THR A 240 -3.48 -24.01 18.37
CA THR A 240 -4.41 -24.59 17.42
C THR A 240 -3.79 -24.42 16.05
N ARG A 241 -3.24 -25.52 15.56
CA ARG A 241 -2.82 -25.67 14.16
C ARG A 241 -3.92 -25.13 13.30
N MET A 242 -3.71 -23.98 12.62
CA MET A 242 -4.68 -23.40 11.68
C MET A 242 -5.03 -24.47 10.64
N ARG A 243 -6.19 -25.07 10.81
CA ARG A 243 -6.83 -25.84 9.74
C ARG A 243 -7.38 -24.82 8.75
N ARG A 244 -6.90 -24.90 7.52
CA ARG A 244 -7.50 -24.24 6.36
C ARG A 244 -9.00 -24.46 6.37
N PRO A 245 -9.85 -23.41 6.39
CA PRO A 245 -11.28 -23.60 6.26
C PRO A 245 -11.60 -24.19 4.88
N PRO A 246 -12.53 -25.14 4.78
CA PRO A 246 -13.05 -25.55 3.49
C PRO A 246 -13.83 -24.38 2.88
N ALA A 247 -13.61 -24.16 1.57
CA ALA A 247 -14.45 -23.27 0.79
C ALA A 247 -15.90 -23.82 0.83
N THR A 248 -16.80 -23.03 1.33
CA THR A 248 -18.26 -23.11 1.40
C THR A 248 -18.81 -23.11 2.83
N ALA A 249 -19.29 -21.93 3.24
CA ALA A 249 -20.56 -21.80 3.95
C ALA A 249 -20.91 -20.31 4.03
N ALA A 250 -21.99 -19.92 3.37
CA ALA A 250 -22.61 -18.63 3.50
C ALA A 250 -23.03 -18.40 4.97
N SER A 251 -22.63 -17.24 5.53
CA SER A 251 -23.22 -16.75 6.78
C SER A 251 -24.00 -15.48 6.46
N ASN A 252 -25.30 -15.58 6.53
CA ASN A 252 -26.26 -14.50 6.40
C ASN A 252 -26.10 -13.52 7.58
N GLY A 253 -25.80 -12.26 7.28
CA GLY A 253 -25.85 -11.16 8.24
C GLY A 253 -24.90 -9.99 7.95
N HIS A 254 -23.76 -10.22 7.35
CA HIS A 254 -22.83 -9.15 6.92
C HIS A 254 -22.99 -8.76 5.45
N ASP A 255 -23.73 -9.55 4.66
CA ASP A 255 -23.96 -9.26 3.24
C ASP A 255 -24.83 -8.02 3.03
N ASP A 256 -25.73 -7.70 3.98
CA ASP A 256 -26.61 -6.53 3.86
C ASP A 256 -25.87 -5.22 4.10
N GLU A 257 -24.91 -5.17 5.01
CA GLU A 257 -24.11 -3.95 5.29
C GLU A 257 -23.09 -3.67 4.19
N ALA A 258 -22.42 -4.71 3.69
CA ALA A 258 -21.52 -4.61 2.55
C ALA A 258 -22.29 -4.29 1.26
N ALA A 259 -23.48 -4.84 1.06
CA ALA A 259 -24.34 -4.52 -0.06
C ALA A 259 -24.88 -3.08 0.02
N ASP A 260 -25.09 -2.54 1.23
CA ASP A 260 -25.52 -1.17 1.43
C ASP A 260 -24.38 -0.17 1.16
N VAL A 261 -23.17 -0.49 1.58
CA VAL A 261 -21.96 0.29 1.26
C VAL A 261 -21.69 0.28 -0.25
N LEU A 262 -21.80 -0.85 -0.91
CA LEU A 262 -21.63 -0.95 -2.37
C LEU A 262 -22.69 -0.14 -3.12
N ARG A 263 -23.96 -0.23 -2.71
CA ARG A 263 -25.04 0.61 -3.28
C ARG A 263 -24.77 2.09 -3.10
N ARG A 264 -24.21 2.50 -1.95
CA ARG A 264 -23.88 3.89 -1.68
C ARG A 264 -22.69 4.39 -2.49
N ILE A 265 -21.71 3.54 -2.75
CA ILE A 265 -20.58 3.81 -3.65
C ILE A 265 -21.07 3.94 -5.09
N GLU A 266 -21.94 3.07 -5.56
CA GLU A 266 -22.55 3.14 -6.89
C GLU A 266 -23.42 4.40 -7.06
N GLN A 267 -24.20 4.76 -6.02
CA GLN A 267 -24.99 5.98 -6.01
C GLN A 267 -24.11 7.24 -6.08
N LEU A 268 -23.05 7.32 -5.26
CA LEU A 268 -22.10 8.43 -5.28
C LEU A 268 -21.34 8.53 -6.61
N SER A 269 -21.00 7.41 -7.21
CA SER A 269 -20.37 7.34 -8.55
C SER A 269 -21.32 7.87 -9.64
N SER A 270 -22.62 7.54 -9.54
CA SER A 270 -23.64 8.03 -10.44
C SER A 270 -23.88 9.54 -10.28
N GLU A 271 -23.94 10.03 -9.04
CA GLU A 271 -24.10 11.45 -8.73
C GLU A 271 -22.89 12.26 -9.22
N LEU A 272 -21.66 11.77 -9.04
CA LEU A 272 -20.44 12.36 -9.58
C LEU A 272 -20.44 12.42 -11.11
N SER A 273 -20.95 11.37 -11.76
CA SER A 273 -21.06 11.31 -13.22
C SER A 273 -22.08 12.30 -13.76
N MET A 274 -23.18 12.53 -13.03
CA MET A 274 -24.18 13.54 -13.40
C MET A 274 -23.66 14.97 -13.20
N LEU A 275 -22.99 15.24 -12.06
CA LEU A 275 -22.32 16.53 -11.80
C LEU A 275 -21.25 16.85 -12.84
N ALA A 276 -20.47 15.86 -13.27
CA ALA A 276 -19.48 16.04 -14.32
C ALA A 276 -20.12 16.43 -15.67
N LYS A 277 -21.27 15.83 -16.02
CA LYS A 277 -22.03 16.18 -17.22
C LYS A 277 -22.63 17.57 -17.12
N GLU A 278 -23.13 17.96 -15.96
CA GLU A 278 -23.73 19.30 -15.72
C GLU A 278 -22.64 20.38 -15.81
N VAL A 279 -21.47 20.18 -15.21
CA VAL A 279 -20.32 21.09 -15.35
C VAL A 279 -19.85 21.20 -16.81
N ALA A 280 -19.83 20.10 -17.55
CA ALA A 280 -19.50 20.13 -18.98
C ALA A 280 -20.51 20.90 -19.79
N SER A 281 -21.82 20.81 -19.46
CA SER A 281 -22.90 21.54 -20.16
C SER A 281 -22.86 23.04 -19.89
N VAL A 282 -22.43 23.48 -18.71
CA VAL A 282 -22.27 24.90 -18.36
C VAL A 282 -21.09 25.53 -19.10
N ARG A 283 -20.02 24.76 -19.37
CA ARG A 283 -18.84 25.22 -20.12
C ARG A 283 -19.04 25.30 -21.63
N SER A 284 -20.08 24.66 -22.18
CA SER A 284 -20.34 24.62 -23.60
C SER A 284 -21.33 25.70 -24.09
N LYS A 285 -21.80 26.61 -23.22
CA LYS A 285 -22.60 27.73 -23.64
C LYS A 285 -21.70 28.88 -24.12
N PRO A 286 -21.76 29.27 -25.41
CA PRO A 286 -21.00 30.41 -25.90
C PRO A 286 -21.57 31.69 -25.29
N HIS A 287 -20.70 32.60 -24.90
CA HIS A 287 -21.05 33.99 -24.55
C HIS A 287 -21.36 34.81 -25.79
#